data_1754f96be5048b88673352da4a9abab5
#
_entry.id   1754f96be5048b88673352da4a9abab5
#
_cell.length_a   1.000
_cell.length_b   1.000
_cell.length_c   1.000
_cell.angle_alpha   90.00
_cell.angle_beta   90.00
_cell.angle_gamma   90.00
#
_symmetry.space_group_name_H-M   'P 1'
#
loop_
_entity.id
_entity.type
_entity.pdbx_description
1 polymer ?
#
loop_
_entity_poly.entity_id
_entity_poly.type
_entity_poly.pdbx_seq_one_letter_code
_entity_poly.pdbx_strand_id
1 'polypeptide(L)'
;DFQGSRGLGDVYKRQGSAVAWNMPNRLNFLTVVPMFHCNGWGYPWTIPMLNGKTVCLRAIDVKKIFELIEKHDITHFGGAPIVLNMITGASQNDIKELKNKVYVLTAGAPPPSIIFKKMKALGFEVMHVYGLTETYGHVLQCAWNDEWNGFEEDKINEIKARQGVRFPNTEGVVVLDPETMKPVPMDGETIGEIMIKGNVVMKGYFKDKEATEKAMKDGWFHSGDLAVIYPDGYIKVKDRSKDIIISGGENISSIEIENTLSKHPAVSIVAVVAKPDEKWGEVPCAFIEKVADKETNEKELIDFCRETLAGFKIPKKIDFCELPKTSTGKIQKFELRKRAKELT
;
A
#
# COMPACT_ATOMS: atom_id res chain seq x y z
N ASP A 1 10.58 10.78 -17.99
CA ASP A 1 10.95 12.19 -18.10
C ASP A 1 9.95 13.05 -17.31
N PHE A 2 10.39 13.56 -16.14
CA PHE A 2 9.57 14.35 -15.21
C PHE A 2 9.30 15.80 -15.70
N GLN A 3 9.50 16.11 -16.95
CA GLN A 3 9.23 17.48 -17.44
C GLN A 3 7.75 17.90 -17.34
N GLY A 4 6.83 16.93 -17.22
CA GLY A 4 5.41 17.23 -17.03
C GLY A 4 4.99 17.64 -15.63
N SER A 5 5.77 17.31 -14.60
CA SER A 5 5.48 17.65 -13.20
C SER A 5 6.10 18.98 -12.73
N ARG A 6 6.89 19.63 -13.59
CA ARG A 6 7.47 20.96 -13.32
C ARG A 6 6.46 22.05 -13.67
N GLY A 7 5.58 22.32 -12.75
CA GLY A 7 4.57 23.36 -12.93
C GLY A 7 3.66 23.47 -11.71
N LEU A 8 2.47 23.97 -11.91
CA LEU A 8 1.48 24.14 -10.84
C LEU A 8 1.18 22.83 -10.11
N GLY A 9 1.15 21.69 -10.82
CA GLY A 9 0.90 20.38 -10.20
C GLY A 9 1.94 20.01 -9.14
N ASP A 10 3.22 20.29 -9.38
CA ASP A 10 4.30 20.05 -8.41
C ASP A 10 4.16 20.93 -7.16
N VAL A 11 3.85 22.24 -7.35
CA VAL A 11 3.61 23.16 -6.24
C VAL A 11 2.40 22.74 -5.41
N TYR A 12 1.27 22.44 -6.05
CA TYR A 12 0.05 22.00 -5.36
C TYR A 12 0.29 20.68 -4.60
N LYS A 13 1.07 19.76 -5.16
CA LYS A 13 1.39 18.51 -4.49
C LYS A 13 2.09 18.72 -3.15
N ARG A 14 3.09 19.58 -3.11
CA ARG A 14 3.86 19.88 -1.89
C ARG A 14 3.01 20.55 -0.84
N GLN A 15 2.22 21.55 -1.24
CA GLN A 15 1.28 22.23 -0.35
C GLN A 15 0.20 21.29 0.15
N GLY A 16 -0.39 20.50 -0.77
CA GLY A 16 -1.40 19.50 -0.42
C GLY A 16 -0.89 18.47 0.56
N SER A 17 0.37 18.02 0.45
CA SER A 17 0.98 17.10 1.41
C SER A 17 1.09 17.69 2.81
N ALA A 18 1.50 18.97 2.93
CA ALA A 18 1.58 19.65 4.21
C ALA A 18 0.20 19.80 4.88
N VAL A 19 -0.81 20.18 4.10
CA VAL A 19 -2.19 20.37 4.61
C VAL A 19 -2.82 19.02 4.97
N ALA A 20 -2.74 18.04 4.07
CA ALA A 20 -3.40 16.75 4.24
C ALA A 20 -2.88 15.94 5.43
N TRP A 21 -1.60 16.07 5.73
CA TRP A 21 -0.98 15.41 6.88
C TRP A 21 -0.91 16.31 8.12
N ASN A 22 -1.52 17.48 8.06
CA ASN A 22 -1.49 18.47 9.14
C ASN A 22 -0.07 18.69 9.69
N MET A 23 0.89 18.90 8.78
CA MET A 23 2.31 18.97 9.13
C MET A 23 2.60 20.30 9.84
N PRO A 24 3.19 20.27 11.04
CA PRO A 24 3.55 21.50 11.75
C PRO A 24 4.75 22.20 11.11
N ASN A 25 4.88 23.50 11.34
CA ASN A 25 6.12 24.20 11.03
C ASN A 25 7.28 23.66 11.88
N ARG A 26 8.48 23.65 11.30
CA ARG A 26 9.73 23.24 11.97
C ARG A 26 9.75 21.80 12.43
N LEU A 27 9.01 20.91 11.73
CA LEU A 27 9.03 19.48 12.03
C LEU A 27 10.41 18.86 11.75
N ASN A 28 10.68 17.75 12.38
CA ASN A 28 11.87 16.92 12.12
C ASN A 28 11.44 15.67 11.35
N PHE A 29 11.93 15.53 10.12
CA PHE A 29 11.55 14.48 9.19
C PHE A 29 12.71 13.52 8.95
N LEU A 30 12.45 12.19 9.08
CA LEU A 30 13.41 11.16 8.70
C LEU A 30 13.12 10.68 7.27
N THR A 31 14.10 10.82 6.37
CA THR A 31 13.99 10.35 4.99
C THR A 31 14.29 8.87 4.91
N VAL A 32 13.25 8.05 4.92
CA VAL A 32 13.30 6.59 4.76
C VAL A 32 13.00 6.20 3.31
N VAL A 33 12.03 6.89 2.68
CA VAL A 33 11.67 6.69 1.28
C VAL A 33 12.83 7.12 0.39
N PRO A 34 13.27 6.31 -0.60
CA PRO A 34 14.30 6.70 -1.55
C PRO A 34 13.93 7.99 -2.28
N MET A 35 14.85 8.96 -2.37
CA MET A 35 14.57 10.28 -2.96
C MET A 35 14.18 10.22 -4.45
N PHE A 36 14.55 9.17 -5.16
CA PHE A 36 14.15 8.99 -6.57
C PHE A 36 12.73 8.46 -6.73
N HIS A 37 12.17 7.77 -5.74
CA HIS A 37 10.84 7.16 -5.81
C HIS A 37 9.75 8.21 -5.64
N CYS A 38 9.03 8.53 -6.73
CA CYS A 38 8.12 9.68 -6.82
C CYS A 38 8.74 10.94 -6.17
N ASN A 39 10.03 11.17 -6.45
CA ASN A 39 10.84 12.21 -5.84
C ASN A 39 10.73 12.27 -4.31
N GLY A 40 10.90 11.09 -3.66
CA GLY A 40 10.81 10.96 -2.21
C GLY A 40 9.45 11.42 -1.67
N TRP A 41 8.38 11.14 -2.44
CA TRP A 41 7.00 11.55 -2.17
C TRP A 41 6.80 13.07 -1.99
N GLY A 42 7.70 13.87 -2.58
CA GLY A 42 7.67 15.32 -2.52
C GLY A 42 8.23 15.95 -1.24
N TYR A 43 8.59 15.16 -0.23
CA TYR A 43 9.08 15.65 1.06
C TYR A 43 10.42 16.41 1.00
N PRO A 44 11.38 16.13 0.10
CA PRO A 44 12.57 16.95 -0.04
C PRO A 44 12.29 18.44 -0.25
N TRP A 45 11.10 18.79 -0.75
CA TRP A 45 10.65 20.18 -0.94
C TRP A 45 9.62 20.62 0.10
N THR A 46 8.71 19.73 0.52
CA THR A 46 7.68 20.05 1.52
C THR A 46 8.32 20.42 2.87
N ILE A 47 9.35 19.69 3.30
CA ILE A 47 9.97 19.93 4.61
C ILE A 47 10.66 21.30 4.68
N PRO A 48 11.53 21.71 3.72
CA PRO A 48 12.09 23.06 3.70
C PRO A 48 11.02 24.15 3.61
N MET A 49 9.92 23.94 2.87
CA MET A 49 8.81 24.91 2.80
C MET A 49 8.20 25.19 4.19
N LEU A 50 8.22 24.18 5.08
CA LEU A 50 7.75 24.29 6.46
C LEU A 50 8.85 24.70 7.47
N ASN A 51 10.02 25.16 6.99
CA ASN A 51 11.20 25.40 7.82
C ASN A 51 11.59 24.19 8.69
N GLY A 52 11.30 22.98 8.21
CA GLY A 52 11.59 21.74 8.90
C GLY A 52 13.03 21.25 8.67
N LYS A 53 13.43 20.29 9.49
CA LYS A 53 14.74 19.61 9.38
C LYS A 53 14.55 18.24 8.74
N THR A 54 15.38 17.95 7.71
CA THR A 54 15.45 16.64 7.09
C THR A 54 16.68 15.87 7.61
N VAL A 55 16.45 14.70 8.14
CA VAL A 55 17.50 13.73 8.55
C VAL A 55 17.51 12.59 7.54
N CYS A 56 18.65 12.34 6.90
CA CYS A 56 18.77 11.35 5.85
C CYS A 56 19.22 9.99 6.42
N LEU A 57 18.55 8.92 6.01
CA LEU A 57 18.90 7.54 6.29
C LEU A 57 19.46 6.90 5.01
N ARG A 58 20.69 6.38 5.04
CA ARG A 58 21.33 5.79 3.85
C ARG A 58 20.79 4.42 3.49
N ALA A 59 20.50 3.61 4.49
CA ALA A 59 19.96 2.27 4.35
C ALA A 59 18.95 2.01 5.46
N ILE A 60 17.94 1.18 5.18
CA ILE A 60 16.90 0.85 6.16
C ILE A 60 17.52 -0.09 7.20
N ASP A 61 17.61 0.40 8.42
CA ASP A 61 18.10 -0.29 9.60
C ASP A 61 17.23 0.14 10.78
N VAL A 62 16.53 -0.80 11.41
CA VAL A 62 15.54 -0.49 12.44
C VAL A 62 16.18 0.14 13.67
N LYS A 63 17.31 -0.41 14.15
CA LYS A 63 18.05 0.16 15.27
C LYS A 63 18.44 1.60 14.98
N LYS A 64 18.91 1.86 13.75
CA LYS A 64 19.29 3.21 13.31
C LYS A 64 18.10 4.16 13.22
N ILE A 65 16.94 3.67 12.80
CA ILE A 65 15.69 4.47 12.80
C ILE A 65 15.39 4.95 14.21
N PHE A 66 15.36 4.06 15.23
CA PHE A 66 15.11 4.45 16.62
C PHE A 66 16.19 5.38 17.20
N GLU A 67 17.48 5.13 16.90
CA GLU A 67 18.56 6.03 17.29
C GLU A 67 18.40 7.44 16.72
N LEU A 68 17.99 7.55 15.44
CA LEU A 68 17.80 8.85 14.78
C LEU A 68 16.54 9.55 15.28
N ILE A 69 15.46 8.80 15.59
CA ILE A 69 14.25 9.35 16.20
C ILE A 69 14.61 10.03 17.52
N GLU A 70 15.34 9.33 18.39
CA GLU A 70 15.73 9.87 19.70
C GLU A 70 16.73 11.04 19.56
N LYS A 71 17.77 10.89 18.74
CA LYS A 71 18.86 11.86 18.60
C LYS A 71 18.40 13.19 17.97
N HIS A 72 17.43 13.16 17.09
CA HIS A 72 17.02 14.30 16.28
C HIS A 72 15.58 14.72 16.54
N ASP A 73 14.91 14.15 17.55
CA ASP A 73 13.50 14.40 17.88
C ASP A 73 12.61 14.27 16.63
N ILE A 74 12.78 13.17 15.88
CA ILE A 74 12.01 12.92 14.66
C ILE A 74 10.53 12.83 15.00
N THR A 75 9.72 13.58 14.28
CA THR A 75 8.27 13.63 14.44
C THR A 75 7.52 12.92 13.31
N HIS A 76 8.13 12.85 12.12
CA HIS A 76 7.49 12.33 10.92
C HIS A 76 8.45 11.54 10.04
N PHE A 77 7.94 10.48 9.39
CA PHE A 77 8.60 9.84 8.25
C PHE A 77 7.59 9.13 7.35
N GLY A 78 8.01 8.78 6.13
CA GLY A 78 7.25 7.92 5.23
C GLY A 78 7.96 6.59 5.06
N GLY A 79 7.22 5.48 4.89
CA GLY A 79 7.80 4.18 4.66
C GLY A 79 6.85 3.22 3.92
N ALA A 80 7.39 2.38 3.05
CA ALA A 80 6.63 1.29 2.46
C ALA A 80 6.24 0.25 3.53
N PRO A 81 5.20 -0.58 3.34
CA PRO A 81 4.79 -1.61 4.31
C PRO A 81 5.90 -2.54 4.76
N ILE A 82 6.87 -2.82 3.89
CA ILE A 82 8.04 -3.64 4.26
C ILE A 82 8.87 -2.99 5.38
N VAL A 83 8.98 -1.67 5.40
CA VAL A 83 9.69 -0.95 6.48
C VAL A 83 8.93 -1.07 7.80
N LEU A 84 7.59 -0.94 7.75
CA LEU A 84 6.75 -1.12 8.91
C LEU A 84 6.83 -2.57 9.44
N ASN A 85 6.87 -3.55 8.55
CA ASN A 85 7.10 -4.95 8.90
C ASN A 85 8.45 -5.16 9.60
N MET A 86 9.53 -4.55 9.08
CA MET A 86 10.85 -4.62 9.71
C MET A 86 10.82 -4.00 11.12
N ILE A 87 10.17 -2.85 11.29
CA ILE A 87 10.03 -2.18 12.60
C ILE A 87 9.25 -3.07 13.57
N THR A 88 8.11 -3.62 13.15
CA THR A 88 7.26 -4.44 14.02
C THR A 88 7.77 -5.85 14.28
N GLY A 89 8.71 -6.33 13.48
CA GLY A 89 9.39 -7.62 13.62
C GLY A 89 10.79 -7.54 14.22
N ALA A 90 11.25 -6.33 14.60
CA ALA A 90 12.58 -6.15 15.14
C ALA A 90 12.76 -6.74 16.55
N SER A 91 13.99 -7.05 16.91
CA SER A 91 14.31 -7.51 18.25
C SER A 91 14.05 -6.43 19.31
N GLN A 92 13.69 -6.84 20.52
CA GLN A 92 13.46 -5.90 21.63
C GLN A 92 14.71 -5.04 21.93
N ASN A 93 15.91 -5.53 21.60
CA ASN A 93 17.15 -4.80 21.80
C ASN A 93 17.34 -3.65 20.79
N ASP A 94 16.67 -3.71 19.64
CA ASP A 94 16.76 -2.70 18.58
C ASP A 94 15.62 -1.65 18.69
N ILE A 95 14.58 -1.96 19.47
CA ILE A 95 13.44 -1.08 19.71
C ILE A 95 13.75 -0.21 20.93
N LYS A 96 13.45 1.09 20.81
CA LYS A 96 13.48 2.03 21.94
C LYS A 96 12.09 2.59 22.18
N GLU A 97 11.77 2.85 23.44
CA GLU A 97 10.55 3.57 23.80
C GLU A 97 10.58 4.98 23.23
N LEU A 98 9.50 5.36 22.55
CA LEU A 98 9.38 6.69 21.95
C LEU A 98 8.92 7.70 22.99
N LYS A 99 9.68 8.78 23.20
CA LYS A 99 9.34 9.89 24.09
C LYS A 99 8.11 10.67 23.63
N ASN A 100 7.93 10.76 22.31
CA ASN A 100 6.83 11.46 21.68
C ASN A 100 6.22 10.59 20.58
N LYS A 101 4.96 10.88 20.24
CA LYS A 101 4.29 10.23 19.11
C LYS A 101 5.02 10.56 17.80
N VAL A 102 5.28 9.55 16.99
CA VAL A 102 5.87 9.69 15.66
C VAL A 102 4.83 9.34 14.60
N TYR A 103 4.59 10.26 13.68
CA TYR A 103 3.63 10.11 12.59
C TYR A 103 4.28 9.44 11.39
N VAL A 104 3.61 8.45 10.83
CA VAL A 104 4.13 7.65 9.71
C VAL A 104 3.13 7.62 8.58
N LEU A 105 3.56 7.96 7.36
CA LEU A 105 2.81 7.66 6.14
C LEU A 105 3.26 6.35 5.53
N THR A 106 2.31 5.50 5.14
CA THR A 106 2.62 4.27 4.42
C THR A 106 1.88 4.21 3.09
N ALA A 107 2.59 3.79 2.05
CA ALA A 107 2.09 3.64 0.69
C ALA A 107 2.91 2.61 -0.12
N GLY A 108 2.50 2.35 -1.37
CA GLY A 108 3.20 1.50 -2.33
C GLY A 108 2.62 0.09 -2.44
N ALA A 109 2.01 -0.40 -1.38
CA ALA A 109 1.18 -1.61 -1.35
C ALA A 109 0.19 -1.49 -0.18
N PRO A 110 -0.95 -2.17 -0.19
CA PRO A 110 -1.82 -2.23 0.98
C PRO A 110 -1.14 -2.94 2.15
N PRO A 111 -0.94 -2.30 3.32
CA PRO A 111 -0.42 -2.98 4.50
C PRO A 111 -1.50 -3.86 5.10
N PRO A 112 -1.15 -5.05 5.63
CA PRO A 112 -2.07 -5.83 6.46
C PRO A 112 -2.57 -5.03 7.67
N SER A 113 -3.84 -5.20 8.05
CA SER A 113 -4.45 -4.46 9.16
C SER A 113 -3.70 -4.62 10.49
N ILE A 114 -3.13 -5.79 10.73
CA ILE A 114 -2.33 -6.09 11.94
C ILE A 114 -1.10 -5.17 12.11
N ILE A 115 -0.56 -4.63 11.02
CA ILE A 115 0.60 -3.73 11.08
C ILE A 115 0.24 -2.42 11.78
N PHE A 116 -0.96 -1.88 11.57
CA PHE A 116 -1.42 -0.66 12.25
C PHE A 116 -1.47 -0.85 13.76
N LYS A 117 -1.99 -2.01 14.22
CA LYS A 117 -2.02 -2.40 15.64
C LYS A 117 -0.62 -2.46 16.25
N LYS A 118 0.30 -3.18 15.59
CA LYS A 118 1.68 -3.34 16.06
C LYS A 118 2.44 -2.02 16.09
N MET A 119 2.31 -1.18 15.05
CA MET A 119 2.94 0.15 15.00
C MET A 119 2.41 1.07 16.11
N LYS A 120 1.10 1.06 16.36
CA LYS A 120 0.48 1.82 17.45
C LYS A 120 1.04 1.41 18.81
N ALA A 121 1.22 0.11 19.06
CA ALA A 121 1.81 -0.41 20.28
C ALA A 121 3.27 0.07 20.50
N LEU A 122 3.99 0.40 19.44
CA LEU A 122 5.34 0.96 19.48
C LEU A 122 5.36 2.51 19.55
N GLY A 123 4.21 3.18 19.63
CA GLY A 123 4.11 4.64 19.72
C GLY A 123 4.04 5.38 18.38
N PHE A 124 3.87 4.67 17.28
CA PHE A 124 3.70 5.26 15.95
C PHE A 124 2.22 5.49 15.61
N GLU A 125 1.92 6.63 14.99
CA GLU A 125 0.61 6.90 14.38
C GLU A 125 0.74 6.77 12.86
N VAL A 126 0.11 5.74 12.30
CA VAL A 126 0.25 5.42 10.88
C VAL A 126 -0.99 5.85 10.12
N MET A 127 -0.79 6.61 9.03
CA MET A 127 -1.81 6.92 8.05
C MET A 127 -1.50 6.23 6.73
N HIS A 128 -2.47 5.50 6.19
CA HIS A 128 -2.37 4.88 4.87
C HIS A 128 -2.70 5.91 3.80
N VAL A 129 -1.88 5.97 2.76
CA VAL A 129 -2.08 6.81 1.59
C VAL A 129 -1.88 5.98 0.32
N TYR A 130 -2.53 6.39 -0.76
CA TYR A 130 -2.43 5.73 -2.05
C TYR A 130 -2.09 6.72 -3.14
N GLY A 131 -1.28 6.26 -4.08
CA GLY A 131 -0.92 6.97 -5.29
C GLY A 131 0.07 6.17 -6.11
N LEU A 132 0.37 6.70 -7.27
CA LEU A 132 1.17 6.05 -8.32
C LEU A 132 2.29 7.00 -8.76
N THR A 133 3.26 6.49 -9.50
CA THR A 133 4.28 7.32 -10.17
C THR A 133 3.60 8.26 -11.15
N GLU A 134 2.58 7.78 -11.83
CA GLU A 134 1.75 8.48 -12.81
C GLU A 134 0.92 9.63 -12.21
N THR A 135 0.78 9.66 -10.89
CA THR A 135 0.08 10.72 -10.14
C THR A 135 1.04 11.54 -9.26
N TYR A 136 2.35 11.38 -9.46
CA TYR A 136 3.39 12.02 -8.65
C TYR A 136 3.19 11.80 -7.14
N GLY A 137 2.81 10.57 -6.75
CA GLY A 137 2.55 10.16 -5.37
C GLY A 137 1.07 10.21 -4.98
N HIS A 138 0.77 10.62 -3.75
CA HIS A 138 -0.52 10.41 -3.10
C HIS A 138 -1.70 11.13 -3.75
N VAL A 139 -2.80 10.42 -3.95
CA VAL A 139 -4.10 10.94 -4.41
C VAL A 139 -5.25 10.55 -3.50
N LEU A 140 -5.05 9.55 -2.63
CA LEU A 140 -5.97 9.19 -1.54
C LEU A 140 -5.22 9.16 -0.21
N GLN A 141 -5.94 9.43 0.86
CA GLN A 141 -5.49 9.32 2.25
C GLN A 141 -6.58 8.72 3.13
N CYS A 142 -6.23 7.84 4.02
CA CYS A 142 -7.13 7.36 5.06
C CYS A 142 -7.20 8.39 6.20
N ALA A 143 -7.82 9.54 5.91
CA ALA A 143 -8.07 10.57 6.92
C ALA A 143 -8.90 9.98 8.06
N TRP A 144 -8.54 10.30 9.31
CA TRP A 144 -9.27 9.80 10.46
C TRP A 144 -10.57 10.59 10.67
N ASN A 145 -11.66 9.89 10.98
CA ASN A 145 -12.90 10.50 11.42
C ASN A 145 -13.06 10.21 12.93
N ASP A 146 -13.26 11.24 13.72
CA ASP A 146 -13.37 11.13 15.19
C ASP A 146 -14.54 10.26 15.65
N GLU A 147 -15.58 10.09 14.84
CA GLU A 147 -16.68 9.16 15.09
C GLU A 147 -16.23 7.70 15.25
N TRP A 148 -15.07 7.35 14.70
CA TRP A 148 -14.52 5.99 14.80
C TRP A 148 -13.74 5.72 16.08
N ASN A 149 -13.51 6.73 16.92
CA ASN A 149 -12.76 6.59 18.17
C ASN A 149 -13.40 5.62 19.15
N GLY A 150 -14.73 5.39 19.02
CA GLY A 150 -15.49 4.44 19.85
C GLY A 150 -15.59 3.03 19.31
N PHE A 151 -14.99 2.74 18.13
CA PHE A 151 -15.06 1.40 17.56
C PHE A 151 -14.07 0.44 18.21
N GLU A 152 -14.38 -0.87 18.12
CA GLU A 152 -13.47 -1.94 18.50
C GLU A 152 -12.14 -1.85 17.72
N GLU A 153 -11.03 -2.24 18.37
CA GLU A 153 -9.68 -2.08 17.84
C GLU A 153 -9.51 -2.74 16.46
N ASP A 154 -10.06 -3.92 16.26
CA ASP A 154 -9.96 -4.64 14.98
C ASP A 154 -10.68 -3.88 13.87
N LYS A 155 -11.85 -3.28 14.16
CA LYS A 155 -12.57 -2.42 13.22
C LYS A 155 -11.79 -1.16 12.87
N ILE A 156 -11.15 -0.53 13.84
CA ILE A 156 -10.25 0.62 13.65
C ILE A 156 -9.11 0.24 12.69
N ASN A 157 -8.46 -0.90 12.90
CA ASN A 157 -7.36 -1.36 12.08
C ASN A 157 -7.80 -1.71 10.64
N GLU A 158 -8.99 -2.27 10.46
CA GLU A 158 -9.59 -2.50 9.14
C GLU A 158 -9.86 -1.18 8.39
N ILE A 159 -10.36 -0.16 9.07
CA ILE A 159 -10.58 1.16 8.50
C ILE A 159 -9.24 1.80 8.10
N LYS A 160 -8.24 1.77 8.99
CA LYS A 160 -6.89 2.29 8.72
C LYS A 160 -6.20 1.61 7.53
N ALA A 161 -6.58 0.39 7.20
CA ALA A 161 -6.08 -0.33 6.03
C ALA A 161 -6.72 0.12 4.70
N ARG A 162 -7.78 0.94 4.70
CA ARG A 162 -8.36 1.53 3.49
C ARG A 162 -7.42 2.58 2.90
N GLN A 163 -7.53 2.86 1.60
CA GLN A 163 -6.80 3.95 0.95
C GLN A 163 -7.43 5.32 1.26
N GLY A 164 -8.72 5.32 1.60
CA GLY A 164 -9.43 6.47 2.15
C GLY A 164 -10.08 7.36 1.10
N VAL A 165 -10.01 8.67 1.33
CA VAL A 165 -10.69 9.69 0.54
C VAL A 165 -9.70 10.50 -0.29
N ARG A 166 -10.24 11.25 -1.26
CA ARG A 166 -9.47 12.08 -2.17
C ARG A 166 -8.54 13.07 -1.44
N PHE A 167 -7.33 13.14 -1.90
CA PHE A 167 -6.32 14.10 -1.41
C PHE A 167 -6.72 15.54 -1.79
N PRO A 168 -6.48 16.55 -0.94
CA PRO A 168 -6.97 17.92 -1.17
C PRO A 168 -6.55 18.54 -2.50
N ASN A 169 -5.38 18.20 -3.02
CA ASN A 169 -4.81 18.76 -4.25
C ASN A 169 -5.12 17.93 -5.51
N THR A 170 -5.98 16.92 -5.41
CA THR A 170 -6.39 16.10 -6.56
C THR A 170 -7.79 16.54 -7.00
N GLU A 171 -7.99 16.80 -8.29
CA GLU A 171 -9.27 17.29 -8.83
C GLU A 171 -10.38 16.24 -8.69
N GLY A 172 -10.09 14.99 -9.06
CA GLY A 172 -11.04 13.88 -8.98
C GLY A 172 -10.35 12.55 -8.73
N VAL A 173 -10.92 11.74 -7.82
CA VAL A 173 -10.67 10.31 -7.66
C VAL A 173 -12.02 9.65 -7.48
N VAL A 174 -12.34 8.72 -8.36
CA VAL A 174 -13.63 8.03 -8.41
C VAL A 174 -13.42 6.54 -8.66
N VAL A 175 -14.42 5.73 -8.33
CA VAL A 175 -14.45 4.31 -8.69
C VAL A 175 -15.53 4.12 -9.73
N LEU A 176 -15.12 3.79 -10.95
CA LEU A 176 -16.02 3.62 -12.10
C LEU A 176 -15.96 2.17 -12.59
N ASP A 177 -17.07 1.73 -13.15
CA ASP A 177 -17.08 0.55 -14.02
C ASP A 177 -16.27 0.88 -15.29
N PRO A 178 -15.22 0.12 -15.60
CA PRO A 178 -14.30 0.47 -16.71
C PRO A 178 -14.89 0.32 -18.10
N GLU A 179 -16.02 -0.40 -18.26
CA GLU A 179 -16.69 -0.59 -19.55
C GLU A 179 -17.74 0.51 -19.80
N THR A 180 -18.52 0.81 -18.79
CA THR A 180 -19.63 1.77 -18.91
C THR A 180 -19.27 3.18 -18.51
N MET A 181 -18.13 3.39 -17.84
CA MET A 181 -17.66 4.64 -17.25
C MET A 181 -18.66 5.27 -16.28
N LYS A 182 -19.53 4.46 -15.68
CA LYS A 182 -20.49 4.89 -14.66
C LYS A 182 -19.93 4.65 -13.26
N PRO A 183 -20.24 5.52 -12.29
CA PRO A 183 -19.89 5.28 -10.90
C PRO A 183 -20.50 3.97 -10.39
N VAL A 184 -19.70 3.19 -9.66
CA VAL A 184 -20.20 2.02 -8.94
C VAL A 184 -20.97 2.45 -7.69
N PRO A 185 -21.92 1.63 -7.18
CA PRO A 185 -22.56 1.87 -5.90
C PRO A 185 -21.57 2.02 -4.74
N MET A 186 -21.92 2.87 -3.78
CA MET A 186 -21.12 3.06 -2.55
C MET A 186 -21.55 2.03 -1.48
N ASP A 187 -21.42 0.74 -1.81
CA ASP A 187 -21.86 -0.40 -0.98
C ASP A 187 -20.70 -1.13 -0.28
N GLY A 188 -19.45 -0.81 -0.65
CA GLY A 188 -18.26 -1.50 -0.15
C GLY A 188 -18.04 -2.88 -0.78
N GLU A 189 -18.82 -3.27 -1.77
CA GLU A 189 -18.85 -4.61 -2.40
C GLU A 189 -18.64 -4.54 -3.92
N THR A 190 -19.37 -3.67 -4.63
CA THR A 190 -19.30 -3.55 -6.08
C THR A 190 -17.92 -3.04 -6.51
N ILE A 191 -17.24 -3.84 -7.32
CA ILE A 191 -15.89 -3.55 -7.79
C ILE A 191 -15.95 -2.65 -9.02
N GLY A 192 -15.09 -1.61 -9.01
CA GLY A 192 -14.77 -0.80 -10.17
C GLY A 192 -13.29 -0.49 -10.21
N GLU A 193 -12.87 0.32 -11.18
CA GLU A 193 -11.50 0.79 -11.32
C GLU A 193 -11.35 2.19 -10.72
N ILE A 194 -10.24 2.45 -10.03
CA ILE A 194 -9.90 3.80 -9.56
C ILE A 194 -9.51 4.64 -10.76
N MET A 195 -10.27 5.69 -11.01
CA MET A 195 -10.01 6.68 -12.06
C MET A 195 -9.59 8.01 -11.43
N ILE A 196 -8.55 8.63 -11.98
CA ILE A 196 -7.92 9.80 -11.39
C ILE A 196 -7.87 10.94 -12.40
N LYS A 197 -8.14 12.16 -11.93
CA LYS A 197 -8.08 13.38 -12.74
C LYS A 197 -7.44 14.52 -11.94
N GLY A 198 -6.69 15.37 -12.64
CA GLY A 198 -6.13 16.58 -12.06
C GLY A 198 -4.70 16.87 -12.49
N ASN A 199 -4.20 18.03 -12.04
CA ASN A 199 -2.88 18.55 -12.41
C ASN A 199 -1.71 17.72 -11.88
N VAL A 200 -1.97 16.76 -10.99
CA VAL A 200 -0.95 15.82 -10.46
C VAL A 200 -0.76 14.59 -11.35
N VAL A 201 -1.68 14.37 -12.29
CA VAL A 201 -1.59 13.25 -13.24
C VAL A 201 -0.54 13.55 -14.30
N MET A 202 0.25 12.55 -14.68
CA MET A 202 1.27 12.66 -15.73
C MET A 202 0.67 13.08 -17.06
N LYS A 203 1.47 13.66 -17.95
CA LYS A 203 1.07 13.92 -19.35
C LYS A 203 0.98 12.63 -20.19
N GLY A 204 1.71 11.61 -19.84
CA GLY A 204 1.78 10.33 -20.53
C GLY A 204 3.11 9.61 -20.32
N TYR A 205 3.20 8.42 -20.85
CA TYR A 205 4.42 7.62 -20.87
C TYR A 205 5.40 8.13 -21.93
N PHE A 206 6.69 8.21 -21.55
CA PHE A 206 7.72 8.76 -22.43
C PHE A 206 7.90 7.93 -23.71
N LYS A 207 7.69 8.57 -24.87
CA LYS A 207 7.78 7.95 -26.19
C LYS A 207 6.91 6.70 -26.38
N ASP A 208 5.84 6.56 -25.60
CA ASP A 208 4.89 5.46 -25.70
C ASP A 208 3.47 6.06 -25.80
N LYS A 209 3.08 6.38 -27.03
CA LYS A 209 1.80 6.99 -27.34
C LYS A 209 0.64 6.02 -27.12
N GLU A 210 0.83 4.76 -27.50
CA GLU A 210 -0.21 3.73 -27.38
C GLU A 210 -0.56 3.47 -25.92
N ALA A 211 0.45 3.23 -25.06
CA ALA A 211 0.23 3.09 -23.62
C ALA A 211 -0.37 4.34 -22.99
N THR A 212 0.00 5.54 -23.46
CA THR A 212 -0.57 6.80 -22.99
C THR A 212 -2.05 6.93 -23.33
N GLU A 213 -2.43 6.68 -24.58
CA GLU A 213 -3.83 6.76 -25.04
C GLU A 213 -4.70 5.74 -24.31
N LYS A 214 -4.17 4.54 -24.07
CA LYS A 214 -4.87 3.51 -23.30
C LYS A 214 -5.08 3.92 -21.84
N ALA A 215 -4.07 4.54 -21.21
CA ALA A 215 -4.14 4.95 -19.81
C ALA A 215 -4.93 6.25 -19.59
N MET A 216 -5.03 7.11 -20.60
CA MET A 216 -5.69 8.44 -20.54
C MET A 216 -6.98 8.47 -21.37
N LYS A 217 -7.87 7.55 -21.05
CA LYS A 217 -9.13 7.41 -21.80
C LYS A 217 -10.26 8.18 -21.14
N ASP A 218 -11.19 8.71 -21.93
CA ASP A 218 -12.42 9.39 -21.46
C ASP A 218 -12.19 10.55 -20.47
N GLY A 219 -11.02 11.20 -20.56
CA GLY A 219 -10.65 12.32 -19.69
C GLY A 219 -10.19 11.93 -18.28
N TRP A 220 -9.98 10.64 -18.04
CA TRP A 220 -9.49 10.08 -16.80
C TRP A 220 -8.19 9.30 -17.01
N PHE A 221 -7.35 9.27 -15.98
CA PHE A 221 -6.26 8.32 -15.88
C PHE A 221 -6.78 7.02 -15.28
N HIS A 222 -6.65 5.94 -16.02
CA HIS A 222 -6.99 4.57 -15.64
C HIS A 222 -5.84 3.97 -14.86
N SER A 223 -6.05 3.76 -13.56
CA SER A 223 -4.97 3.29 -12.65
C SER A 223 -4.63 1.81 -12.82
N GLY A 224 -5.58 1.01 -13.34
CA GLY A 224 -5.50 -0.45 -13.33
C GLY A 224 -5.68 -1.06 -11.94
N ASP A 225 -6.01 -0.27 -10.92
CA ASP A 225 -6.26 -0.74 -9.56
C ASP A 225 -7.78 -0.85 -9.33
N LEU A 226 -8.23 -2.07 -9.02
CA LEU A 226 -9.63 -2.36 -8.73
C LEU A 226 -9.95 -2.08 -7.28
N ALA A 227 -11.09 -1.44 -7.03
CA ALA A 227 -11.48 -0.99 -5.71
C ALA A 227 -12.99 -1.03 -5.50
N VAL A 228 -13.38 -0.90 -4.26
CA VAL A 228 -14.75 -0.61 -3.84
C VAL A 228 -14.80 0.73 -3.14
N ILE A 229 -15.97 1.37 -3.12
CA ILE A 229 -16.22 2.58 -2.34
C ILE A 229 -17.29 2.28 -1.27
N TYR A 230 -17.00 2.67 -0.03
CA TYR A 230 -17.91 2.49 1.09
C TYR A 230 -18.94 3.61 1.18
N PRO A 231 -20.06 3.42 1.93
CA PRO A 231 -21.07 4.46 2.13
C PRO A 231 -20.53 5.77 2.72
N ASP A 232 -19.41 5.70 3.46
CA ASP A 232 -18.70 6.85 4.03
C ASP A 232 -17.77 7.56 3.02
N GLY A 233 -17.75 7.11 1.76
CA GLY A 233 -16.92 7.67 0.69
C GLY A 233 -15.48 7.15 0.67
N TYR A 234 -15.10 6.26 1.60
CA TYR A 234 -13.75 5.71 1.66
C TYR A 234 -13.54 4.60 0.63
N ILE A 235 -12.47 4.71 -0.13
CA ILE A 235 -12.08 3.75 -1.16
C ILE A 235 -11.17 2.69 -0.54
N LYS A 236 -11.38 1.42 -0.92
CA LYS A 236 -10.51 0.31 -0.56
C LYS A 236 -10.10 -0.46 -1.81
N VAL A 237 -8.81 -0.48 -2.11
CA VAL A 237 -8.24 -1.31 -3.19
C VAL A 237 -8.46 -2.77 -2.87
N LYS A 238 -8.99 -3.50 -3.83
CA LYS A 238 -9.19 -4.97 -3.76
C LYS A 238 -8.04 -5.70 -4.42
N ASP A 239 -7.60 -5.26 -5.60
CA ASP A 239 -6.45 -5.82 -6.30
C ASP A 239 -6.06 -4.96 -7.51
N ARG A 240 -5.03 -5.36 -8.23
CA ARG A 240 -4.78 -4.90 -9.59
C ARG A 240 -5.55 -5.74 -10.59
N SER A 241 -6.06 -5.13 -11.65
CA SER A 241 -6.78 -5.85 -12.70
C SER A 241 -6.00 -7.05 -13.27
N LYS A 242 -4.67 -6.91 -13.38
CA LYS A 242 -3.75 -7.96 -13.84
C LYS A 242 -3.36 -9.01 -12.80
N ASP A 243 -3.69 -8.80 -11.54
CA ASP A 243 -3.35 -9.68 -10.41
C ASP A 243 -4.58 -10.43 -9.85
N ILE A 244 -5.79 -10.07 -10.32
CA ILE A 244 -7.01 -10.86 -10.07
C ILE A 244 -6.81 -12.28 -10.62
N ILE A 245 -7.22 -13.25 -9.81
CA ILE A 245 -7.16 -14.67 -10.16
C ILE A 245 -8.55 -15.09 -10.61
N ILE A 246 -8.69 -15.62 -11.82
CA ILE A 246 -9.98 -16.03 -12.39
C ILE A 246 -10.10 -17.55 -12.26
N SER A 247 -10.79 -17.99 -11.23
CA SER A 247 -10.96 -19.41 -10.92
C SER A 247 -12.40 -19.88 -11.13
N GLY A 248 -12.63 -20.70 -12.15
CA GLY A 248 -13.96 -21.22 -12.47
C GLY A 248 -14.98 -20.11 -12.81
N GLY A 249 -14.52 -18.97 -13.32
CA GLY A 249 -15.35 -17.80 -13.62
C GLY A 249 -15.52 -16.81 -12.46
N GLU A 250 -14.99 -17.12 -11.28
CA GLU A 250 -15.04 -16.26 -10.11
C GLU A 250 -13.75 -15.42 -9.99
N ASN A 251 -13.92 -14.13 -9.68
CA ASN A 251 -12.82 -13.21 -9.44
C ASN A 251 -12.33 -13.31 -8.00
N ILE A 252 -11.07 -13.68 -7.82
CA ILE A 252 -10.43 -13.82 -6.51
C ILE A 252 -9.39 -12.72 -6.34
N SER A 253 -9.51 -11.94 -5.27
CA SER A 253 -8.48 -10.98 -4.88
C SER A 253 -7.29 -11.69 -4.25
N SER A 254 -6.11 -11.47 -4.82
CA SER A 254 -4.86 -11.95 -4.24
C SER A 254 -4.59 -11.29 -2.89
N ILE A 255 -4.95 -10.01 -2.74
CA ILE A 255 -4.77 -9.22 -1.51
C ILE A 255 -5.65 -9.76 -0.36
N GLU A 256 -6.85 -10.26 -0.64
CA GLU A 256 -7.71 -10.85 0.39
C GLU A 256 -7.07 -12.07 1.04
N ILE A 257 -6.46 -12.93 0.22
CA ILE A 257 -5.75 -14.12 0.70
C ILE A 257 -4.46 -13.73 1.44
N GLU A 258 -3.69 -12.76 0.90
CA GLU A 258 -2.49 -12.22 1.53
C GLU A 258 -2.80 -11.65 2.92
N ASN A 259 -3.88 -10.88 3.06
CA ASN A 259 -4.33 -10.34 4.33
C ASN A 259 -4.71 -11.43 5.34
N THR A 260 -5.30 -12.53 4.88
CA THR A 260 -5.62 -13.66 5.75
C THR A 260 -4.37 -14.35 6.22
N LEU A 261 -3.49 -14.77 5.31
CA LEU A 261 -2.24 -15.47 5.63
C LEU A 261 -1.30 -14.63 6.49
N SER A 262 -1.26 -13.32 6.32
CA SER A 262 -0.42 -12.41 7.13
C SER A 262 -0.80 -12.34 8.61
N LYS A 263 -1.99 -12.79 8.99
CA LYS A 263 -2.42 -12.90 10.38
C LYS A 263 -1.82 -14.11 11.09
N HIS A 264 -1.34 -15.10 10.34
CA HIS A 264 -0.75 -16.30 10.92
C HIS A 264 0.63 -15.98 11.54
N PRO A 265 0.91 -16.41 12.78
CA PRO A 265 2.11 -16.01 13.53
C PRO A 265 3.43 -16.48 12.93
N ALA A 266 3.43 -17.48 12.06
CA ALA A 266 4.62 -17.98 11.37
C ALA A 266 4.85 -17.33 9.98
N VAL A 267 3.95 -16.45 9.52
CA VAL A 267 4.06 -15.77 8.23
C VAL A 267 4.67 -14.39 8.43
N SER A 268 5.83 -14.16 7.82
CA SER A 268 6.50 -12.85 7.80
C SER A 268 6.02 -11.99 6.64
N ILE A 269 6.12 -12.53 5.43
CA ILE A 269 5.69 -11.86 4.20
C ILE A 269 5.01 -12.91 3.31
N VAL A 270 3.95 -12.50 2.63
CA VAL A 270 3.21 -13.35 1.71
C VAL A 270 2.89 -12.63 0.41
N ALA A 271 2.91 -13.34 -0.69
CA ALA A 271 2.42 -12.89 -1.98
C ALA A 271 1.60 -14.02 -2.64
N VAL A 272 0.45 -13.66 -3.19
CA VAL A 272 -0.44 -14.59 -3.87
C VAL A 272 -0.53 -14.22 -5.34
N VAL A 273 -0.44 -15.24 -6.20
CA VAL A 273 -0.54 -15.08 -7.65
C VAL A 273 -1.41 -16.19 -8.25
N ALA A 274 -1.89 -15.95 -9.46
CA ALA A 274 -2.54 -16.98 -10.26
C ALA A 274 -1.55 -18.08 -10.65
N LYS A 275 -1.95 -19.34 -10.44
CA LYS A 275 -1.32 -20.55 -10.99
C LYS A 275 -2.28 -21.16 -12.01
N PRO A 276 -1.83 -21.52 -13.22
CA PRO A 276 -2.67 -22.25 -14.18
C PRO A 276 -3.19 -23.56 -13.59
N ASP A 277 -4.46 -23.87 -13.88
CA ASP A 277 -5.14 -25.10 -13.44
C ASP A 277 -6.03 -25.63 -14.56
N GLU A 278 -5.93 -26.93 -14.87
CA GLU A 278 -6.66 -27.56 -15.98
C GLU A 278 -8.19 -27.52 -15.80
N LYS A 279 -8.66 -27.58 -14.54
CA LYS A 279 -10.08 -27.62 -14.23
C LYS A 279 -10.70 -26.23 -14.05
N TRP A 280 -9.96 -25.33 -13.41
CA TRP A 280 -10.49 -24.05 -12.97
C TRP A 280 -9.98 -22.86 -13.78
N GLY A 281 -9.08 -23.10 -14.76
CA GLY A 281 -8.36 -22.05 -15.49
C GLY A 281 -7.20 -21.52 -14.69
N GLU A 282 -7.50 -20.89 -13.57
CA GLU A 282 -6.52 -20.41 -12.59
C GLU A 282 -6.92 -20.81 -11.17
N VAL A 283 -5.91 -20.92 -10.29
CA VAL A 283 -6.12 -21.13 -8.84
C VAL A 283 -5.12 -20.27 -8.05
N PRO A 284 -5.45 -19.86 -6.81
CA PRO A 284 -4.51 -19.13 -5.97
C PRO A 284 -3.31 -20.00 -5.58
N CYS A 285 -2.11 -19.41 -5.74
CA CYS A 285 -0.83 -19.93 -5.29
C CYS A 285 -0.15 -18.92 -4.38
N ALA A 286 0.16 -19.30 -3.15
CA ALA A 286 0.80 -18.43 -2.18
C ALA A 286 2.30 -18.70 -2.09
N PHE A 287 3.11 -17.65 -2.03
CA PHE A 287 4.53 -17.67 -1.77
C PHE A 287 4.80 -16.98 -0.43
N ILE A 288 5.55 -17.63 0.47
CA ILE A 288 5.64 -17.21 1.86
C ILE A 288 7.09 -17.18 2.35
N GLU A 289 7.47 -16.06 2.96
CA GLU A 289 8.63 -15.98 3.85
C GLU A 289 8.17 -16.26 5.28
N LYS A 290 8.78 -17.24 5.92
CA LYS A 290 8.48 -17.58 7.32
C LYS A 290 9.12 -16.59 8.29
N VAL A 291 8.52 -16.40 9.44
CA VAL A 291 9.17 -15.75 10.58
C VAL A 291 10.32 -16.66 11.05
N ALA A 292 11.47 -16.06 11.35
CA ALA A 292 12.60 -16.81 11.88
C ALA A 292 12.19 -17.61 13.13
N ASP A 293 12.70 -18.82 13.26
CA ASP A 293 12.46 -19.73 14.37
C ASP A 293 10.99 -20.15 14.59
N LYS A 294 10.12 -19.93 13.59
CA LYS A 294 8.76 -20.46 13.61
C LYS A 294 8.55 -21.49 12.51
N GLU A 295 8.09 -22.65 12.92
CA GLU A 295 7.75 -23.72 11.98
C GLU A 295 6.28 -23.64 11.58
N THR A 296 6.02 -23.90 10.32
CA THR A 296 4.69 -24.10 9.72
C THR A 296 4.84 -24.87 8.42
N ASN A 297 3.74 -25.43 7.94
CA ASN A 297 3.68 -26.19 6.71
C ASN A 297 2.48 -25.79 5.84
N GLU A 298 2.47 -26.25 4.60
CA GLU A 298 1.42 -25.95 3.62
C GLU A 298 0.03 -26.28 4.14
N LYS A 299 -0.14 -27.47 4.73
CA LYS A 299 -1.44 -27.95 5.23
C LYS A 299 -1.99 -27.04 6.33
N GLU A 300 -1.16 -26.68 7.30
CA GLU A 300 -1.55 -25.79 8.41
C GLU A 300 -2.05 -24.44 7.91
N LEU A 301 -1.35 -23.82 6.94
CA LEU A 301 -1.74 -22.53 6.39
C LEU A 301 -2.98 -22.62 5.49
N ILE A 302 -3.16 -23.72 4.77
CA ILE A 302 -4.39 -23.98 4.02
C ILE A 302 -5.58 -24.14 4.99
N ASP A 303 -5.41 -24.89 6.09
CA ASP A 303 -6.44 -25.07 7.10
C ASP A 303 -6.78 -23.73 7.79
N PHE A 304 -5.77 -22.91 8.09
CA PHE A 304 -5.97 -21.54 8.59
C PHE A 304 -6.79 -20.66 7.64
N CYS A 305 -6.54 -20.76 6.32
CA CYS A 305 -7.35 -20.03 5.33
C CYS A 305 -8.82 -20.52 5.32
N ARG A 306 -9.09 -21.79 5.58
CA ARG A 306 -10.45 -22.36 5.59
C ARG A 306 -11.34 -21.81 6.69
N GLU A 307 -10.77 -21.27 7.76
CA GLU A 307 -11.52 -20.69 8.88
C GLU A 307 -12.24 -19.40 8.47
N THR A 308 -11.72 -18.68 7.46
CA THR A 308 -12.20 -17.32 7.13
C THR A 308 -12.51 -17.11 5.65
N LEU A 309 -11.93 -17.88 4.73
CA LEU A 309 -12.10 -17.71 3.30
C LEU A 309 -13.10 -18.70 2.70
N ALA A 310 -13.84 -18.21 1.70
CA ALA A 310 -14.68 -19.12 0.88
C ALA A 310 -13.81 -20.19 0.19
N GLY A 311 -14.34 -21.37 0.00
CA GLY A 311 -13.59 -22.55 -0.47
C GLY A 311 -12.83 -22.36 -1.79
N PHE A 312 -13.37 -21.57 -2.73
CA PHE A 312 -12.73 -21.29 -4.01
C PHE A 312 -11.56 -20.29 -3.91
N LYS A 313 -11.48 -19.51 -2.83
CA LYS A 313 -10.39 -18.54 -2.54
C LYS A 313 -9.18 -19.20 -1.84
N ILE A 314 -9.31 -20.43 -1.36
CA ILE A 314 -8.25 -21.10 -0.61
C ILE A 314 -7.09 -21.43 -1.56
N PRO A 315 -5.84 -21.08 -1.20
CA PRO A 315 -4.68 -21.47 -2.00
C PRO A 315 -4.64 -22.97 -2.26
N LYS A 316 -4.38 -23.35 -3.50
CA LYS A 316 -4.19 -24.75 -3.89
C LYS A 316 -2.74 -25.19 -3.75
N LYS A 317 -1.83 -24.23 -3.65
CA LYS A 317 -0.40 -24.46 -3.45
C LYS A 317 0.18 -23.36 -2.57
N ILE A 318 1.07 -23.76 -1.65
CA ILE A 318 1.90 -22.83 -0.87
C ILE A 318 3.35 -23.23 -1.07
N ASP A 319 4.19 -22.24 -1.42
CA ASP A 319 5.62 -22.40 -1.60
C ASP A 319 6.37 -21.49 -0.61
N PHE A 320 7.32 -22.06 0.12
CA PHE A 320 8.13 -21.33 1.09
C PHE A 320 9.44 -20.91 0.44
N CYS A 321 9.64 -19.60 0.30
CA CYS A 321 10.83 -19.06 -0.35
C CYS A 321 11.06 -17.61 0.01
N GLU A 322 12.26 -17.12 -0.28
CA GLU A 322 12.51 -15.69 -0.33
C GLU A 322 11.75 -15.06 -1.50
N LEU A 323 11.05 -13.95 -1.23
CA LEU A 323 10.24 -13.26 -2.23
C LEU A 323 11.09 -12.25 -3.02
N PRO A 324 10.99 -12.24 -4.36
CA PRO A 324 11.69 -11.26 -5.17
C PRO A 324 11.13 -9.86 -4.93
N LYS A 325 12.02 -8.91 -4.60
CA LYS A 325 11.66 -7.52 -4.27
C LYS A 325 12.40 -6.54 -5.15
N THR A 326 11.77 -5.42 -5.43
CA THR A 326 12.45 -4.26 -6.03
C THR A 326 13.36 -3.59 -5.00
N SER A 327 14.21 -2.65 -5.45
CA SER A 327 15.04 -1.83 -4.56
C SER A 327 14.22 -0.99 -3.55
N THR A 328 12.93 -0.80 -3.82
CA THR A 328 11.99 -0.11 -2.92
C THR A 328 11.22 -1.07 -2.00
N GLY A 329 11.50 -2.37 -2.05
CA GLY A 329 10.87 -3.40 -1.24
C GLY A 329 9.52 -3.90 -1.75
N LYS A 330 9.09 -3.51 -2.96
CA LYS A 330 7.86 -4.00 -3.56
C LYS A 330 8.06 -5.40 -4.14
N ILE A 331 7.16 -6.33 -3.81
CA ILE A 331 7.21 -7.71 -4.32
C ILE A 331 6.96 -7.73 -5.83
N GLN A 332 7.81 -8.47 -6.54
CA GLN A 332 7.74 -8.64 -7.99
C GLN A 332 6.87 -9.84 -8.36
N LYS A 333 5.53 -9.68 -8.25
CA LYS A 333 4.56 -10.75 -8.54
C LYS A 333 4.74 -11.38 -9.95
N PHE A 334 5.29 -10.66 -10.91
CA PHE A 334 5.54 -11.20 -12.24
C PHE A 334 6.57 -12.34 -12.26
N GLU A 335 7.59 -12.29 -11.38
CA GLU A 335 8.54 -13.39 -11.18
C GLU A 335 7.86 -14.59 -10.51
N LEU A 336 7.04 -14.32 -9.50
CA LEU A 336 6.30 -15.38 -8.82
C LEU A 336 5.28 -16.07 -9.73
N ARG A 337 4.64 -15.34 -10.67
CA ARG A 337 3.77 -15.96 -11.69
C ARG A 337 4.53 -16.88 -12.64
N LYS A 338 5.79 -16.59 -12.98
CA LYS A 338 6.62 -17.52 -13.76
C LYS A 338 6.88 -18.80 -12.95
N ARG A 339 7.31 -18.64 -11.70
CA ARG A 339 7.57 -19.76 -10.79
C ARG A 339 6.31 -20.61 -10.53
N ALA A 340 5.15 -19.98 -10.36
CA ALA A 340 3.89 -20.68 -10.14
C ALA A 340 3.51 -21.65 -11.28
N LYS A 341 3.90 -21.34 -12.53
CA LYS A 341 3.69 -22.23 -13.68
C LYS A 341 4.54 -23.50 -13.64
N GLU A 342 5.65 -23.48 -12.93
CA GLU A 342 6.60 -24.59 -12.81
C GLU A 342 6.30 -25.49 -11.60
N LEU A 343 5.47 -25.01 -10.66
CA LEU A 343 5.08 -25.78 -9.48
C LEU A 343 4.03 -26.85 -9.85
N THR A 344 4.32 -28.09 -9.53
CA THR A 344 3.39 -29.21 -9.67
C THR A 344 2.34 -29.26 -8.55
#